data_0c9c3cbdd081cd8aeaaf7e5c130a7542
#
_entry.id   0c9c3cbdd081cd8aeaaf7e5c130a7542
#
_cell.length_a   1.000
_cell.length_b   1.000
_cell.length_c   1.000
_cell.angle_alpha   90.00
_cell.angle_beta   90.00
_cell.angle_gamma   90.00
#
_symmetry.space_group_name_H-M   'P 1'
#
loop_
_entity.id
_entity.type
_entity.pdbx_description
1 polymer ?
#
loop_
_entity_poly.entity_id
_entity_poly.type
_entity_poly.pdbx_seq_one_letter_code
_entity_poly.pdbx_strand_id
1 'polypeptide(L)'
;MKPRLSSTISIELGLVIAIGLTASLALAPALASGAGELGPANTVYMKAGKGGLRFEGPKTIVAGQELEVLNQTNPKQVGPHTFSLVTKGSLPKTPNARKSCFTPKHICMSIAQWHGVKGNGPVKVNPVEVGLEGWDTLGSTSKKGDSWFTGSKPSTSIVQKVTAAAGTRIYFLCAIHPWMQGSIEVLPAPTS
;
A
#
# COMPACT_ATOMS: atom_id res chain seq x y z
N MET A 1 -26.57 36.93 -46.95
CA MET A 1 -26.21 38.33 -47.16
C MET A 1 -25.12 38.73 -46.21
N LYS A 2 -23.91 39.01 -46.75
CA LYS A 2 -22.82 39.69 -46.04
C LYS A 2 -23.09 41.18 -46.01
N PRO A 3 -22.51 41.92 -45.06
CA PRO A 3 -21.32 42.63 -45.48
C PRO A 3 -20.12 42.57 -44.52
N ARG A 4 -18.96 42.66 -45.15
CA ARG A 4 -17.65 43.00 -44.57
C ARG A 4 -17.62 44.47 -44.20
N LEU A 5 -16.87 44.79 -43.12
CA LEU A 5 -16.24 46.08 -43.01
C LEU A 5 -14.77 45.88 -42.57
N SER A 6 -13.94 46.39 -43.40
CA SER A 6 -12.50 46.60 -43.31
C SER A 6 -12.25 47.88 -42.52
N SER A 7 -11.28 47.94 -41.65
CA SER A 7 -10.72 49.18 -41.19
C SER A 7 -9.22 49.06 -40.96
N THR A 8 -8.55 49.97 -41.51
CA THR A 8 -7.15 50.16 -41.82
C THR A 8 -6.31 50.55 -40.61
N ILE A 9 -5.09 50.14 -40.73
CA ILE A 9 -3.87 50.38 -39.95
C ILE A 9 -3.49 51.85 -39.86
N SER A 10 -3.02 52.27 -38.69
CA SER A 10 -2.12 53.43 -38.58
C SER A 10 -0.96 53.02 -37.70
N ILE A 11 0.22 53.08 -38.27
CA ILE A 11 1.51 52.87 -37.63
C ILE A 11 1.97 54.25 -37.11
N GLU A 12 2.16 54.36 -35.79
CA GLU A 12 2.95 55.44 -35.22
C GLU A 12 4.24 54.92 -34.60
N LEU A 13 5.34 55.41 -35.15
CA LEU A 13 6.71 55.15 -34.78
C LEU A 13 7.12 56.07 -33.64
N GLY A 14 7.12 55.58 -32.42
CA GLY A 14 7.59 56.31 -31.23
C GLY A 14 8.87 55.70 -30.68
N LEU A 15 9.95 56.40 -30.89
CA LEU A 15 11.28 56.14 -30.33
C LEU A 15 11.27 56.46 -28.85
N VAL A 16 11.48 55.47 -27.94
CA VAL A 16 11.71 55.72 -26.51
C VAL A 16 12.93 54.93 -26.03
N ILE A 17 13.82 55.71 -25.50
CA ILE A 17 15.13 55.48 -24.92
C ILE A 17 15.15 54.37 -23.91
N ALA A 18 16.12 53.45 -24.07
CA ALA A 18 16.45 52.40 -23.12
C ALA A 18 17.02 52.97 -21.80
N ILE A 19 16.35 52.73 -20.70
CA ILE A 19 16.97 52.79 -19.37
C ILE A 19 17.08 51.35 -18.87
N GLY A 20 18.33 50.89 -18.80
CA GLY A 20 18.64 49.55 -18.28
C GLY A 20 18.34 49.47 -16.78
N LEU A 21 17.39 48.63 -16.46
CA LEU A 21 17.21 48.14 -15.10
C LEU A 21 17.62 46.68 -15.10
N THR A 22 18.81 46.36 -14.59
CA THR A 22 19.27 44.99 -14.34
C THR A 22 18.46 44.45 -13.17
N ALA A 23 17.38 43.74 -13.46
CA ALA A 23 16.69 42.94 -12.47
C ALA A 23 17.49 41.67 -12.23
N SER A 24 18.20 41.58 -11.11
CA SER A 24 18.79 40.33 -10.63
C SER A 24 17.68 39.39 -10.27
N LEU A 25 17.45 38.40 -11.15
CA LEU A 25 16.61 37.26 -10.82
C LEU A 25 17.32 36.42 -9.74
N ALA A 26 16.90 36.59 -8.49
CA ALA A 26 17.24 35.62 -7.44
C ALA A 26 16.51 34.32 -7.77
N LEU A 27 17.26 33.36 -8.24
CA LEU A 27 16.79 31.97 -8.36
C LEU A 27 16.61 31.44 -6.93
N ALA A 28 15.38 31.48 -6.42
CA ALA A 28 15.03 30.72 -5.22
C ALA A 28 15.17 29.25 -5.53
N PRO A 29 15.90 28.45 -4.71
CA PRO A 29 15.90 27.01 -4.88
C PRO A 29 14.46 26.52 -4.67
N ALA A 30 13.85 25.98 -5.70
CA ALA A 30 12.64 25.22 -5.58
C ALA A 30 12.94 24.05 -4.63
N LEU A 31 12.38 24.11 -3.42
CA LEU A 31 12.28 22.94 -2.56
C LEU A 31 11.42 21.93 -3.34
N ALA A 32 12.10 21.03 -4.05
CA ALA A 32 11.47 19.84 -4.60
C ALA A 32 10.90 19.09 -3.42
N SER A 33 9.59 19.25 -3.18
CA SER A 33 8.83 18.29 -2.38
C SER A 33 8.96 16.96 -3.09
N GLY A 34 9.92 16.15 -2.62
CA GLY A 34 10.10 14.80 -3.10
C GLY A 34 8.87 13.98 -2.71
N ALA A 35 7.83 14.01 -3.54
CA ALA A 35 6.93 12.89 -3.65
C ALA A 35 7.82 11.73 -4.10
N GLY A 36 8.29 10.94 -3.14
CA GLY A 36 9.10 9.77 -3.42
C GLY A 36 8.28 8.88 -4.34
N GLU A 37 8.72 8.79 -5.59
CA GLU A 37 8.23 7.82 -6.54
C GLU A 37 8.32 6.45 -5.85
N LEU A 38 7.18 5.78 -5.69
CA LEU A 38 7.11 4.43 -5.12
C LEU A 38 7.95 3.51 -6.01
N GLY A 39 9.23 3.43 -5.70
CA GLY A 39 10.13 2.49 -6.36
C GLY A 39 9.79 1.05 -5.94
N PRO A 40 10.22 0.04 -6.71
CA PRO A 40 10.00 -1.38 -6.41
C PRO A 40 10.49 -1.80 -5.01
N ALA A 41 11.24 -0.95 -4.32
CA ALA A 41 11.77 -1.20 -2.98
C ALA A 41 10.70 -1.29 -1.88
N ASN A 42 9.54 -0.63 -2.03
CA ASN A 42 8.49 -0.55 -1.02
C ASN A 42 7.25 -1.38 -1.39
N THR A 43 7.39 -2.38 -2.25
CA THR A 43 6.26 -3.22 -2.65
C THR A 43 6.40 -4.64 -2.09
N VAL A 44 5.36 -5.13 -1.42
CA VAL A 44 5.18 -6.55 -1.09
C VAL A 44 4.33 -7.21 -2.16
N TYR A 45 4.90 -8.15 -2.86
CA TYR A 45 4.22 -8.93 -3.88
C TYR A 45 3.64 -10.22 -3.31
N MET A 46 2.41 -10.55 -3.70
CA MET A 46 1.86 -11.88 -3.56
C MET A 46 2.11 -12.63 -4.85
N LYS A 47 2.91 -13.69 -4.81
CA LYS A 47 3.38 -14.42 -6.01
C LYS A 47 3.06 -15.89 -5.94
N ALA A 48 2.83 -16.47 -7.13
CA ALA A 48 2.80 -17.90 -7.39
C ALA A 48 3.98 -18.29 -8.29
N GLY A 49 4.50 -19.51 -8.16
CA GLY A 49 5.61 -19.97 -9.00
C GLY A 49 6.28 -21.21 -8.43
N LYS A 50 7.50 -21.53 -8.90
CA LYS A 50 8.27 -22.72 -8.46
C LYS A 50 8.47 -22.81 -6.94
N GLY A 51 8.47 -21.68 -6.23
CA GLY A 51 8.53 -21.61 -4.76
C GLY A 51 7.16 -21.69 -4.07
N GLY A 52 6.08 -22.01 -4.79
CA GLY A 52 4.72 -21.98 -4.28
C GLY A 52 4.17 -20.55 -4.14
N LEU A 53 3.06 -20.46 -3.38
CA LEU A 53 2.45 -19.17 -3.01
C LEU A 53 3.26 -18.53 -1.87
N ARG A 54 3.67 -17.28 -2.05
CA ARG A 54 4.52 -16.57 -1.08
C ARG A 54 4.38 -15.06 -1.17
N PHE A 55 4.83 -14.37 -0.13
CA PHE A 55 5.14 -12.95 -0.17
C PHE A 55 6.60 -12.74 -0.57
N GLU A 56 6.85 -11.76 -1.42
CA GLU A 56 8.18 -11.24 -1.74
C GLU A 56 8.17 -9.71 -1.57
N GLY A 57 9.19 -9.17 -0.91
CA GLY A 57 9.24 -7.72 -0.69
C GLY A 57 10.42 -7.30 0.17
N PRO A 58 10.43 -6.03 0.59
CA PRO A 58 11.50 -5.46 1.39
C PRO A 58 11.60 -6.15 2.75
N LYS A 59 12.81 -6.16 3.31
CA LYS A 59 13.05 -6.61 4.69
C LYS A 59 12.96 -5.47 5.68
N THR A 60 13.09 -4.24 5.19
CA THR A 60 13.05 -3.00 5.97
C THR A 60 12.21 -1.96 5.24
N ILE A 61 11.63 -1.03 5.98
CA ILE A 61 10.95 0.16 5.46
C ILE A 61 11.12 1.30 6.47
N VAL A 62 11.22 2.52 5.99
CA VAL A 62 11.30 3.69 6.88
C VAL A 62 9.90 4.07 7.37
N ALA A 63 9.77 4.39 8.66
CA ALA A 63 8.52 4.87 9.24
C ALA A 63 7.95 6.07 8.46
N GLY A 64 6.67 6.05 8.19
CA GLY A 64 5.96 7.08 7.42
C GLY A 64 6.02 6.90 5.90
N GLN A 65 6.86 6.01 5.37
CA GLN A 65 6.82 5.68 3.94
C GLN A 65 5.59 4.85 3.58
N GLU A 66 5.20 4.94 2.33
CA GLU A 66 4.12 4.12 1.77
C GLU A 66 4.62 2.71 1.45
N LEU A 67 3.81 1.73 1.77
CA LEU A 67 3.99 0.33 1.41
C LEU A 67 2.85 -0.07 0.48
N GLU A 68 3.21 -0.45 -0.73
CA GLU A 68 2.28 -1.11 -1.63
C GLU A 68 2.24 -2.62 -1.34
N VAL A 69 1.04 -3.19 -1.33
CA VAL A 69 0.83 -4.64 -1.35
C VAL A 69 0.14 -4.99 -2.66
N LEU A 70 0.83 -5.72 -3.53
CA LEU A 70 0.39 -6.04 -4.90
C LEU A 70 0.15 -7.54 -5.07
N ASN A 71 -1.07 -7.91 -5.41
CA ASN A 71 -1.41 -9.28 -5.76
C ASN A 71 -1.09 -9.56 -7.24
N GLN A 72 -0.05 -10.32 -7.51
CA GLN A 72 0.33 -10.78 -8.85
C GLN A 72 -0.17 -12.19 -9.17
N THR A 73 -1.02 -12.77 -8.32
CA THR A 73 -1.58 -14.10 -8.57
C THR A 73 -2.87 -14.02 -9.37
N ASN A 74 -3.29 -15.15 -9.92
CA ASN A 74 -4.60 -15.30 -10.51
C ASN A 74 -5.56 -15.94 -9.51
N PRO A 75 -6.54 -15.21 -8.94
CA PRO A 75 -7.46 -15.73 -7.94
C PRO A 75 -8.33 -16.89 -8.43
N LYS A 76 -8.53 -17.04 -9.74
CA LYS A 76 -9.25 -18.19 -10.30
C LYS A 76 -8.47 -19.49 -10.21
N GLN A 77 -7.14 -19.41 -10.11
CA GLN A 77 -6.26 -20.59 -10.04
C GLN A 77 -5.87 -20.93 -8.61
N VAL A 78 -5.62 -19.90 -7.78
CA VAL A 78 -5.04 -20.08 -6.45
C VAL A 78 -5.92 -19.55 -5.32
N GLY A 79 -7.08 -18.98 -5.64
CA GLY A 79 -7.95 -18.29 -4.69
C GLY A 79 -7.46 -16.86 -4.38
N PRO A 80 -8.29 -16.11 -3.63
CA PRO A 80 -7.91 -14.77 -3.16
C PRO A 80 -6.88 -14.85 -2.04
N HIS A 81 -6.37 -13.70 -1.62
CA HIS A 81 -5.40 -13.59 -0.53
C HIS A 81 -5.85 -12.57 0.52
N THR A 82 -5.19 -12.59 1.67
CA THR A 82 -5.17 -11.47 2.60
C THR A 82 -3.73 -11.02 2.83
N PHE A 83 -3.55 -9.73 3.13
CA PHE A 83 -2.35 -9.22 3.79
C PHE A 83 -2.81 -8.72 5.15
N SER A 84 -2.47 -9.48 6.20
CA SER A 84 -3.01 -9.24 7.53
C SER A 84 -1.88 -9.11 8.53
N LEU A 85 -1.77 -7.95 9.18
CA LEU A 85 -0.79 -7.75 10.24
C LEU A 85 -1.18 -8.50 11.50
N VAL A 86 -0.24 -9.24 12.06
CA VAL A 86 -0.47 -10.05 13.26
C VAL A 86 0.74 -10.00 14.19
N THR A 87 0.52 -10.31 15.47
CA THR A 87 1.64 -10.49 16.41
C THR A 87 2.49 -11.68 15.99
N LYS A 88 3.79 -11.64 16.31
CA LYS A 88 4.74 -12.76 16.05
C LYS A 88 4.25 -14.09 16.60
N GLY A 89 3.62 -14.06 17.77
CA GLY A 89 3.08 -15.24 18.44
C GLY A 89 1.87 -15.86 17.76
N SER A 90 1.13 -15.07 16.96
CA SER A 90 -0.05 -15.53 16.23
C SER A 90 0.28 -16.25 14.93
N LEU A 91 1.52 -16.18 14.43
CA LEU A 91 1.91 -16.86 13.18
C LEU A 91 1.85 -18.37 13.31
N PRO A 92 1.13 -19.10 12.43
CA PRO A 92 1.07 -20.57 12.45
C PRO A 92 2.37 -21.16 11.87
N LYS A 93 3.34 -21.46 12.73
CA LYS A 93 4.69 -21.87 12.33
C LYS A 93 4.82 -23.35 11.93
N THR A 94 4.01 -24.21 12.54
CA THR A 94 4.07 -25.65 12.29
C THR A 94 3.04 -26.09 11.25
N PRO A 95 3.25 -27.22 10.55
CA PRO A 95 2.24 -27.80 9.65
C PRO A 95 0.87 -28.00 10.33
N ASN A 96 0.85 -28.49 11.56
CA ASN A 96 -0.39 -28.67 12.32
C ASN A 96 -1.08 -27.33 12.63
N ALA A 97 -0.34 -26.30 13.04
CA ALA A 97 -0.89 -24.97 13.29
C ALA A 97 -1.48 -24.36 11.99
N ARG A 98 -0.83 -24.57 10.85
CA ARG A 98 -1.37 -24.13 9.54
C ARG A 98 -2.63 -24.87 9.16
N LYS A 99 -2.68 -26.19 9.36
CA LYS A 99 -3.85 -27.03 9.07
C LYS A 99 -5.05 -26.62 9.94
N SER A 100 -4.84 -26.29 11.20
CA SER A 100 -5.90 -25.89 12.13
C SER A 100 -6.22 -24.39 12.08
N CYS A 101 -5.54 -23.59 11.24
CA CYS A 101 -5.62 -22.12 11.29
C CYS A 101 -7.04 -21.55 11.09
N PHE A 102 -7.90 -22.24 10.34
CA PHE A 102 -9.30 -21.87 10.13
C PHE A 102 -10.28 -22.48 11.14
N THR A 103 -9.79 -23.12 12.20
CA THR A 103 -10.67 -23.58 13.26
C THR A 103 -10.89 -22.48 14.31
N PRO A 104 -11.94 -22.53 15.14
CA PRO A 104 -12.20 -21.54 16.16
C PRO A 104 -10.99 -21.28 17.07
N LYS A 105 -10.83 -20.03 17.48
CA LYS A 105 -9.72 -19.58 18.35
C LYS A 105 -8.32 -19.57 17.67
N HIS A 106 -8.23 -19.74 16.35
CA HIS A 106 -6.99 -19.59 15.60
C HIS A 106 -7.00 -18.36 14.71
N ILE A 107 -5.81 -17.87 14.36
CA ILE A 107 -5.65 -16.55 13.75
C ILE A 107 -6.32 -16.41 12.38
N CYS A 108 -6.31 -17.43 11.52
CA CYS A 108 -6.95 -17.34 10.20
C CYS A 108 -8.47 -17.19 10.31
N MET A 109 -9.10 -17.89 11.26
CA MET A 109 -10.52 -17.72 11.55
C MET A 109 -10.81 -16.32 12.10
N SER A 110 -9.95 -15.82 13.00
CA SER A 110 -10.08 -14.46 13.54
C SER A 110 -9.97 -13.42 12.44
N ILE A 111 -9.00 -13.55 11.52
CA ILE A 111 -8.87 -12.64 10.36
C ILE A 111 -10.13 -12.71 9.48
N ALA A 112 -10.65 -13.89 9.19
CA ALA A 112 -11.91 -14.01 8.45
C ALA A 112 -13.06 -13.28 9.15
N GLN A 113 -13.13 -13.38 10.48
CA GLN A 113 -14.12 -12.65 11.29
C GLN A 113 -13.89 -11.14 11.29
N TRP A 114 -12.64 -10.66 11.23
CA TRP A 114 -12.37 -9.22 11.06
C TRP A 114 -12.98 -8.69 9.77
N HIS A 115 -12.95 -9.50 8.71
CA HIS A 115 -13.59 -9.22 7.42
C HIS A 115 -15.07 -9.60 7.36
N GLY A 116 -15.73 -9.76 8.52
CA GLY A 116 -17.18 -9.96 8.60
C GLY A 116 -17.66 -11.38 8.26
N VAL A 117 -16.78 -12.35 8.06
CA VAL A 117 -17.18 -13.75 7.84
C VAL A 117 -17.82 -14.29 9.11
N LYS A 118 -19.07 -14.76 8.99
CA LYS A 118 -19.85 -15.35 10.08
C LYS A 118 -19.91 -16.86 9.88
N GLY A 119 -19.53 -17.60 10.93
CA GLY A 119 -19.66 -19.05 11.12
C GLY A 119 -20.14 -19.89 9.92
N ASN A 120 -21.35 -20.46 10.00
CA ASN A 120 -21.83 -21.53 9.10
C ASN A 120 -22.63 -21.03 7.87
N GLY A 121 -22.45 -19.78 7.44
CA GLY A 121 -23.17 -19.20 6.29
C GLY A 121 -22.27 -19.08 5.04
N PRO A 122 -22.84 -18.57 3.93
CA PRO A 122 -22.05 -18.21 2.76
C PRO A 122 -20.94 -17.22 3.14
N VAL A 123 -19.72 -17.47 2.66
CA VAL A 123 -18.59 -16.57 2.91
C VAL A 123 -18.83 -15.23 2.22
N LYS A 124 -19.16 -14.21 3.01
CA LYS A 124 -19.25 -12.83 2.56
C LYS A 124 -18.14 -12.04 3.24
N VAL A 125 -17.28 -11.41 2.44
CA VAL A 125 -16.20 -10.55 2.92
C VAL A 125 -16.69 -9.10 2.88
N ASN A 126 -16.90 -8.51 4.04
CA ASN A 126 -17.22 -7.11 4.24
C ASN A 126 -16.96 -6.73 5.70
N PRO A 127 -16.00 -5.84 6.01
CA PRO A 127 -15.26 -5.00 5.05
C PRO A 127 -14.12 -5.74 4.31
N VAL A 128 -13.73 -5.20 3.17
CA VAL A 128 -12.54 -5.65 2.40
C VAL A 128 -11.25 -5.19 3.09
N GLU A 129 -11.33 -4.06 3.75
CA GLU A 129 -10.24 -3.41 4.49
C GLU A 129 -10.61 -3.31 5.96
N VAL A 130 -9.67 -3.60 6.84
CA VAL A 130 -9.85 -3.61 8.29
C VAL A 130 -8.72 -2.80 8.93
N GLY A 131 -9.06 -1.80 9.71
CA GLY A 131 -8.12 -1.02 10.53
C GLY A 131 -7.24 -0.01 9.78
N LEU A 132 -7.27 0.08 8.47
CA LEU A 132 -6.29 0.77 7.62
C LEU A 132 -6.28 2.31 7.73
N GLU A 133 -5.93 2.81 8.89
CA GLU A 133 -5.43 4.20 9.04
C GLU A 133 -3.92 4.28 8.76
N GLY A 134 -3.30 3.15 8.44
CA GLY A 134 -1.90 2.88 8.16
C GLY A 134 -1.56 1.43 8.48
N TRP A 135 -0.32 1.01 8.23
CA TRP A 135 0.18 -0.29 8.62
C TRP A 135 0.90 -0.21 9.97
N ASP A 136 0.21 -0.49 11.08
CA ASP A 136 0.80 -0.46 12.42
C ASP A 136 0.16 -1.44 13.42
N THR A 137 -1.11 -1.77 13.23
CA THR A 137 -1.83 -2.53 14.23
C THR A 137 -1.68 -4.03 14.03
N LEU A 138 -0.91 -4.67 14.90
CA LEU A 138 -0.72 -6.12 14.90
C LEU A 138 -1.90 -6.79 15.64
N GLY A 139 -2.63 -7.62 14.90
CA GLY A 139 -3.77 -8.35 15.44
C GLY A 139 -3.40 -9.67 16.11
N SER A 140 -4.38 -10.24 16.78
CA SER A 140 -4.31 -11.56 17.43
C SER A 140 -5.69 -12.24 17.36
N THR A 141 -5.85 -13.36 18.03
CA THR A 141 -7.17 -14.03 18.14
C THR A 141 -8.17 -13.25 18.98
N SER A 142 -7.74 -12.25 19.75
CA SER A 142 -8.57 -11.42 20.62
C SER A 142 -8.63 -9.94 20.22
N LYS A 143 -7.79 -9.50 19.28
CA LYS A 143 -7.70 -8.10 18.82
C LYS A 143 -7.60 -8.05 17.31
N LYS A 144 -8.40 -7.18 16.67
CA LYS A 144 -8.27 -6.91 15.24
C LYS A 144 -6.94 -6.24 14.93
N GLY A 145 -6.35 -6.60 13.79
CA GLY A 145 -5.18 -5.93 13.21
C GLY A 145 -5.53 -5.37 11.85
N ASP A 146 -4.58 -4.64 11.25
CA ASP A 146 -4.72 -4.13 9.91
C ASP A 146 -4.74 -5.28 8.93
N SER A 147 -5.71 -5.28 8.03
CA SER A 147 -5.88 -6.36 7.07
C SER A 147 -6.55 -5.89 5.80
N TRP A 148 -6.05 -6.40 4.68
CA TRP A 148 -6.62 -6.21 3.36
C TRP A 148 -6.91 -7.55 2.69
N PHE A 149 -8.10 -7.67 2.07
CA PHE A 149 -8.54 -8.82 1.28
C PHE A 149 -8.50 -8.48 -0.21
N THR A 150 -7.78 -9.26 -1.02
CA THR A 150 -7.56 -8.95 -2.44
C THR A 150 -8.80 -9.07 -3.33
N GLY A 151 -9.85 -9.75 -2.85
CA GLY A 151 -11.02 -10.05 -3.66
C GLY A 151 -10.73 -11.11 -4.74
N SER A 152 -11.64 -11.21 -5.70
CA SER A 152 -11.60 -12.21 -6.78
C SER A 152 -11.02 -11.68 -8.10
N LYS A 153 -10.57 -10.44 -8.15
CA LYS A 153 -9.96 -9.83 -9.33
C LYS A 153 -8.44 -10.02 -9.31
N PRO A 154 -7.80 -10.30 -10.45
CA PRO A 154 -6.33 -10.31 -10.55
C PRO A 154 -5.75 -8.90 -10.47
N SER A 155 -4.46 -8.81 -10.17
CA SER A 155 -3.69 -7.55 -10.20
C SER A 155 -4.28 -6.43 -9.34
N THR A 156 -4.81 -6.78 -8.16
CA THR A 156 -5.28 -5.79 -7.18
C THR A 156 -4.14 -5.36 -6.27
N SER A 157 -4.13 -4.10 -5.87
CA SER A 157 -3.17 -3.56 -4.90
C SER A 157 -3.83 -2.63 -3.91
N ILE A 158 -3.11 -2.37 -2.82
CA ILE A 158 -3.41 -1.34 -1.83
C ILE A 158 -2.12 -0.63 -1.46
N VAL A 159 -2.19 0.67 -1.29
CA VAL A 159 -1.08 1.51 -0.83
C VAL A 159 -1.49 2.18 0.48
N GLN A 160 -0.68 2.00 1.52
CA GLN A 160 -0.90 2.62 2.83
C GLN A 160 0.43 3.02 3.45
N LYS A 161 0.44 4.08 4.25
CA LYS A 161 1.62 4.47 5.03
C LYS A 161 1.92 3.43 6.09
N VAL A 162 3.20 3.21 6.36
CA VAL A 162 3.66 2.46 7.53
C VAL A 162 3.70 3.44 8.71
N THR A 163 2.68 3.36 9.56
CA THR A 163 2.52 4.21 10.76
C THR A 163 3.10 3.56 12.02
N ALA A 164 3.51 2.29 11.92
CA ALA A 164 4.23 1.60 12.99
C ALA A 164 5.51 2.36 13.38
N ALA A 165 5.77 2.44 14.67
CA ALA A 165 6.93 3.14 15.21
C ALA A 165 8.26 2.52 14.75
N ALA A 166 9.27 3.36 14.57
CA ALA A 166 10.63 2.91 14.29
C ALA A 166 11.13 1.92 15.35
N GLY A 167 11.88 0.89 14.93
CA GLY A 167 12.29 -0.23 15.76
C GLY A 167 11.24 -1.35 15.88
N THR A 168 10.02 -1.12 15.40
CA THR A 168 8.98 -2.16 15.35
C THR A 168 9.25 -3.14 14.22
N ARG A 169 8.91 -4.41 14.42
CA ARG A 169 8.84 -5.40 13.35
C ARG A 169 7.39 -5.79 13.12
N ILE A 170 6.85 -5.44 11.96
CA ILE A 170 5.52 -5.86 11.53
C ILE A 170 5.60 -7.27 10.96
N TYR A 171 4.70 -8.15 11.41
CA TYR A 171 4.54 -9.52 10.91
C TYR A 171 3.22 -9.63 10.18
N PHE A 172 3.19 -10.38 9.09
CA PHE A 172 1.98 -10.55 8.30
C PHE A 172 1.84 -11.97 7.77
N LEU A 173 0.60 -12.35 7.48
CA LEU A 173 0.27 -13.61 6.83
C LEU A 173 -0.93 -13.45 5.88
N CYS A 174 -1.08 -14.43 4.99
CA CYS A 174 -2.32 -14.67 4.28
C CYS A 174 -3.17 -15.67 5.07
N ALA A 175 -4.38 -15.28 5.49
CA ALA A 175 -5.26 -16.17 6.24
C ALA A 175 -5.69 -17.39 5.39
N ILE A 176 -5.88 -17.21 4.08
CA ILE A 176 -6.33 -18.27 3.16
C ILE A 176 -5.20 -19.27 2.89
N HIS A 177 -3.96 -18.79 2.90
CA HIS A 177 -2.75 -19.58 2.65
C HIS A 177 -1.78 -19.41 3.84
N PRO A 178 -2.00 -20.10 4.97
CA PRO A 178 -1.31 -19.82 6.23
C PRO A 178 0.22 -20.00 6.20
N TRP A 179 0.75 -20.60 5.17
CA TRP A 179 2.21 -20.69 4.93
C TRP A 179 2.81 -19.43 4.31
N MET A 180 1.99 -18.59 3.66
CA MET A 180 2.42 -17.29 3.18
C MET A 180 2.55 -16.34 4.39
N GLN A 181 3.77 -16.11 4.82
CA GLN A 181 4.10 -15.30 5.98
C GLN A 181 5.32 -14.44 5.68
N GLY A 182 5.40 -13.28 6.32
CA GLY A 182 6.54 -12.39 6.19
C GLY A 182 6.69 -11.44 7.37
N SER A 183 7.75 -10.66 7.34
CA SER A 183 7.95 -9.54 8.26
C SER A 183 8.82 -8.46 7.64
N ILE A 184 8.59 -7.22 8.07
CA ILE A 184 9.35 -6.03 7.69
C ILE A 184 9.77 -5.32 8.97
N GLU A 185 11.00 -4.87 9.05
CA GLU A 185 11.50 -4.03 10.12
C GLU A 185 11.28 -2.55 9.78
N VAL A 186 10.73 -1.81 10.70
CA VAL A 186 10.46 -0.37 10.53
C VAL A 186 11.67 0.41 11.03
N LEU A 187 12.35 1.09 10.13
CA LEU A 187 13.53 1.91 10.41
C LEU A 187 13.13 3.35 10.78
N PRO A 188 13.95 4.06 11.55
CA PRO A 188 13.75 5.49 11.79
C PRO A 188 13.89 6.28 10.48
N ALA A 189 13.17 7.40 10.39
CA ALA A 189 13.42 8.38 9.33
C ALA A 189 14.85 8.93 9.46
N PRO A 190 15.52 9.24 8.35
CA PRO A 190 16.82 9.91 8.41
C PRO A 190 16.70 11.21 9.22
N THR A 191 17.61 11.43 10.15
CA THR A 191 17.76 12.73 10.81
C THR A 191 18.33 13.71 9.80
N SER A 192 17.60 14.79 9.53
CA SER A 192 18.05 15.93 8.72
C SER A 192 19.12 16.73 9.45
#